data_54e6653e1fb8a2f1f271c97bed3ca15c
#
_entry.id   54e6653e1fb8a2f1f271c97bed3ca15c
#
_cell.length_a   1.000
_cell.length_b   1.000
_cell.length_c   1.000
_cell.angle_alpha   90.00
_cell.angle_beta   90.00
_cell.angle_gamma   90.00
#
_symmetry.space_group_name_H-M   'P 1'
#
loop_
_entity.id
_entity.type
_entity.pdbx_description
1 polymer ?
#
loop_
_entity_poly.entity_id
_entity_poly.type
_entity_poly.pdbx_seq_one_letter_code
_entity_poly.pdbx_strand_id
1 'polypeptide(L)'
;MLTIMNGGHVMIQKRGRITITEHAKQRLRERAPQINKNNYSSFVNAARYRGYTRDYLKGRYPDVEKYINERYSANNSTEIRVYKGYVFVFCGNSHKARTLRTVVNLPESMFVLLENTDGRDYG
;
A
#
# COMPACT_ATOMS: atom_id res chain seq x y z
N MET A 1 19.29 9.01 11.92
CA MET A 1 19.36 8.80 11.28
C MET A 1 19.66 8.47 11.43
N LEU A 2 19.92 8.39 12.12
CA LEU A 2 20.03 8.01 11.79
C LEU A 2 20.43 7.94 12.06
N THR A 3 20.72 8.09 12.74
CA THR A 3 20.85 7.90 12.40
C THR A 3 21.29 7.47 12.76
N ILE A 4 21.79 7.35 13.22
CA ILE A 4 21.94 6.90 12.92
C ILE A 4 22.30 6.55 13.17
N MET A 5 22.61 6.44 13.70
CA MET A 5 22.58 6.14 13.30
C MET A 5 22.89 5.79 13.28
N ASN A 6 23.45 5.80 14.18
CA ASN A 6 23.44 5.53 13.58
C ASN A 6 23.35 5.18 13.48
N GLY A 7 23.74 5.19 14.11
CA GLY A 7 23.32 5.06 13.42
C GLY A 7 22.89 4.78 13.37
N GLY A 8 22.88 4.66 13.67
CA GLY A 8 22.08 4.64 12.90
C GLY A 8 21.69 4.47 13.00
N HIS A 9 21.41 4.58 13.23
CA HIS A 9 20.63 4.61 12.65
C HIS A 9 20.25 4.76 12.51
N VAL A 10 20.46 4.89 12.89
CA VAL A 10 19.81 5.28 12.35
C VAL A 10 19.26 5.21 12.22
N MET A 11 19.04 5.36 12.04
CA MET A 11 18.37 5.60 11.71
C MET A 11 17.76 5.48 11.37
N ILE A 12 17.66 5.36 11.20
CA ILE A 12 16.86 5.40 10.87
C ILE A 12 16.11 5.89 10.41
N GLN A 13 15.84 5.98 9.53
CA GLN A 13 14.93 6.62 9.06
C GLN A 13 13.72 6.62 9.37
N LYS A 14 13.27 7.62 9.22
CA LYS A 14 12.17 7.38 9.96
C LYS A 14 10.95 7.47 9.15
N ARG A 15 10.36 6.31 8.91
CA ARG A 15 9.07 6.21 8.25
C ARG A 15 7.99 6.40 9.28
N GLY A 16 6.78 6.77 8.83
CA GLY A 16 5.66 6.88 9.72
C GLY A 16 5.19 5.53 10.23
N ARG A 17 4.52 5.54 11.37
CA ARG A 17 3.94 4.33 11.93
C ARG A 17 2.66 3.96 11.19
N ILE A 18 2.45 2.67 10.98
CA ILE A 18 1.21 2.16 10.39
C ILE A 18 0.57 1.19 11.37
N THR A 19 -0.66 1.50 11.74
CA THR A 19 -1.48 0.62 12.57
C THR A 19 -2.30 -0.26 11.64
N ILE A 20 -2.38 -1.55 11.94
CA ILE A 20 -3.18 -2.49 11.14
C ILE A 20 -4.38 -2.89 11.99
N THR A 21 -5.59 -2.53 11.54
CA THR A 21 -6.80 -2.85 12.28
C THR A 21 -7.05 -4.35 12.27
N GLU A 22 -7.88 -4.82 13.21
CA GLU A 22 -8.26 -6.24 13.22
C GLU A 22 -9.00 -6.62 11.96
N HIS A 23 -9.84 -5.74 11.44
CA HIS A 23 -10.53 -5.96 10.18
C HIS A 23 -9.52 -6.14 9.04
N ALA A 24 -8.50 -5.27 8.99
CA ALA A 24 -7.48 -5.36 7.96
C ALA A 24 -6.66 -6.65 8.09
N LYS A 25 -6.35 -7.06 9.32
CA LYS A 25 -5.66 -8.33 9.54
C LYS A 25 -6.49 -9.50 9.04
N GLN A 26 -7.79 -9.48 9.28
CA GLN A 26 -8.69 -10.51 8.77
C GLN A 26 -8.69 -10.54 7.25
N ARG A 27 -8.73 -9.36 6.61
CA ARG A 27 -8.69 -9.29 5.16
C ARG A 27 -7.37 -9.80 4.60
N LEU A 28 -6.26 -9.52 5.28
CA LEU A 28 -4.97 -10.05 4.88
C LEU A 28 -4.97 -11.59 4.95
N ARG A 29 -5.52 -12.15 6.03
CA ARG A 29 -5.61 -13.61 6.15
C ARG A 29 -6.43 -14.22 5.02
N GLU A 30 -7.53 -13.57 4.67
CA GLU A 30 -8.45 -14.10 3.66
C GLU A 30 -7.92 -13.92 2.23
N ARG A 31 -7.28 -12.79 1.97
CA ARG A 31 -6.96 -12.38 0.60
C ARG A 31 -5.50 -12.53 0.23
N ALA A 32 -4.63 -12.61 1.21
CA ALA A 32 -3.20 -12.80 1.02
C ALA A 32 -2.68 -13.92 1.91
N PRO A 33 -3.24 -15.13 1.80
CA PRO A 33 -2.88 -16.22 2.71
C PRO A 33 -1.41 -16.64 2.60
N GLN A 34 -0.75 -16.31 1.50
CA GLN A 34 0.66 -16.64 1.31
C GLN A 34 1.56 -15.76 2.18
N ILE A 35 1.05 -14.67 2.72
CA ILE A 35 1.85 -13.78 3.58
C ILE A 35 1.72 -14.26 5.02
N ASN A 36 2.87 -14.54 5.65
CA ASN A 36 2.90 -14.95 7.04
C ASN A 36 2.49 -13.77 7.92
N LYS A 37 1.66 -14.03 8.94
CA LYS A 37 1.17 -12.96 9.80
C LYS A 37 2.29 -12.20 10.50
N ASN A 38 3.43 -12.83 10.71
CA ASN A 38 4.59 -12.16 11.31
C ASN A 38 5.19 -11.13 10.37
N ASN A 39 4.84 -11.18 9.08
CA ASN A 39 5.36 -10.28 8.06
C ASN A 39 4.34 -9.22 7.63
N TYR A 40 3.18 -9.16 8.29
CA TYR A 40 2.15 -8.19 7.90
C TYR A 40 2.67 -6.76 7.98
N SER A 41 3.37 -6.43 9.06
CA SER A 41 3.88 -5.08 9.23
C SER A 41 4.84 -4.70 8.10
N SER A 42 5.78 -5.58 7.76
CA SER A 42 6.73 -5.34 6.68
C SER A 42 6.01 -5.22 5.33
N PHE A 43 5.05 -6.10 5.08
CA PHE A 43 4.30 -6.10 3.83
C PHE A 43 3.50 -4.81 3.66
N VAL A 44 2.81 -4.40 4.71
CA VAL A 44 1.99 -3.20 4.69
C VAL A 44 2.85 -1.95 4.56
N ASN A 45 4.00 -1.92 5.24
CA ASN A 45 4.92 -0.79 5.10
C ASN A 45 5.48 -0.71 3.68
N ALA A 46 5.83 -1.85 3.09
CA ALA A 46 6.31 -1.87 1.72
C ALA A 46 5.23 -1.36 0.76
N ALA A 47 3.98 -1.77 0.98
CA ALA A 47 2.87 -1.31 0.15
C ALA A 47 2.73 0.20 0.21
N ARG A 48 2.86 0.78 1.39
CA ARG A 48 2.70 2.22 1.54
C ARG A 48 3.82 3.01 0.86
N TYR A 49 5.03 2.49 0.91
CA TYR A 49 6.18 3.26 0.40
C TYR A 49 6.60 2.87 -1.00
N ARG A 50 6.15 1.76 -1.53
CA ARG A 50 6.54 1.29 -2.87
C ARG A 50 5.37 1.10 -3.82
N GLY A 51 4.13 1.02 -3.31
CA GLY A 51 2.96 0.77 -4.13
C GLY A 51 2.64 1.96 -5.05
N TYR A 52 1.87 1.68 -6.08
CA TYR A 52 1.42 2.72 -7.01
C TYR A 52 0.45 3.66 -6.30
N THR A 53 0.67 4.96 -6.47
CA THR A 53 -0.25 5.99 -5.96
C THR A 53 -1.33 6.27 -7.00
N ARG A 54 -2.39 6.97 -6.58
CA ARG A 54 -3.40 7.46 -7.53
C ARG A 54 -2.75 8.34 -8.59
N ASP A 55 -1.85 9.23 -8.18
CA ASP A 55 -1.19 10.15 -9.10
C ASP A 55 -0.38 9.40 -10.14
N TYR A 56 0.29 8.35 -9.74
CA TYR A 56 1.05 7.54 -10.69
C TYR A 56 0.14 6.85 -11.69
N LEU A 57 -1.01 6.35 -11.24
CA LEU A 57 -1.95 5.63 -12.10
C LEU A 57 -2.70 6.57 -13.05
N LYS A 58 -2.85 7.82 -12.65
CA LYS A 58 -3.63 8.80 -13.40
C LYS A 58 -3.02 8.99 -14.79
N GLY A 59 -3.86 8.78 -15.80
CA GLY A 59 -3.45 8.95 -17.18
C GLY A 59 -2.58 7.84 -17.76
N ARG A 60 -1.95 7.02 -16.90
CA ARG A 60 -1.12 5.92 -17.36
C ARG A 60 -1.91 4.62 -17.50
N TYR A 61 -2.80 4.39 -16.56
CA TYR A 61 -3.62 3.18 -16.51
C TYR A 61 -5.06 3.58 -16.25
N PRO A 62 -5.76 4.08 -17.30
CA PRO A 62 -7.11 4.63 -17.12
C PRO A 62 -8.11 3.65 -16.50
N ASP A 63 -8.01 2.38 -16.85
CA ASP A 63 -8.95 1.39 -16.31
C ASP A 63 -8.73 1.17 -14.83
N VAL A 64 -7.47 1.14 -14.41
CA VAL A 64 -7.13 0.98 -12.99
C VAL A 64 -7.53 2.23 -12.23
N GLU A 65 -7.26 3.39 -12.79
CA GLU A 65 -7.64 4.66 -12.17
C GLU A 65 -9.16 4.73 -11.98
N LYS A 66 -9.91 4.35 -13.01
CA LYS A 66 -11.36 4.35 -12.94
C LYS A 66 -11.85 3.41 -11.84
N TYR A 67 -11.29 2.21 -11.79
CA TYR A 67 -11.65 1.23 -10.77
C TYR A 67 -11.45 1.79 -9.37
N ILE A 68 -10.32 2.42 -9.13
CA ILE A 68 -10.01 3.01 -7.83
C ILE A 68 -10.97 4.16 -7.51
N ASN A 69 -11.20 5.05 -8.48
CA ASN A 69 -12.01 6.24 -8.24
C ASN A 69 -13.48 5.92 -8.02
N GLU A 70 -13.97 4.83 -8.58
CA GLU A 70 -15.35 4.41 -8.38
C GLU A 70 -15.59 3.84 -6.98
N ARG A 71 -14.54 3.35 -6.32
CA ARG A 71 -14.67 2.67 -5.04
C ARG A 71 -14.18 3.47 -3.85
N TYR A 72 -13.26 4.40 -4.07
CA TYR A 72 -12.60 5.08 -2.96
C TYR A 72 -12.54 6.57 -3.21
N SER A 73 -12.92 7.35 -2.18
CA SER A 73 -12.88 8.80 -2.27
C SER A 73 -11.46 9.32 -2.35
N ALA A 74 -11.28 10.35 -3.16
CA ALA A 74 -9.99 11.04 -3.26
C ALA A 74 -10.00 12.21 -2.28
N ASN A 75 -9.56 11.95 -1.05
CA ASN A 75 -9.49 13.02 -0.05
C ASN A 75 -8.21 12.86 0.77
N ASN A 76 -7.92 13.87 1.58
CA ASN A 76 -6.65 13.92 2.31
C ASN A 76 -6.54 12.88 3.41
N SER A 77 -7.66 12.37 3.89
CA SER A 77 -7.64 11.39 4.98
C SER A 77 -7.62 9.95 4.48
N THR A 78 -7.69 9.73 3.16
CA THR A 78 -7.67 8.39 2.59
C THR A 78 -6.55 8.30 1.57
N GLU A 79 -5.67 7.34 1.79
CA GLU A 79 -4.55 7.09 0.88
C GLU A 79 -4.69 5.70 0.30
N ILE A 80 -4.58 5.59 -1.02
CA ILE A 80 -4.70 4.31 -1.72
C ILE A 80 -3.33 3.95 -2.29
N ARG A 81 -2.96 2.69 -2.11
CA ARG A 81 -1.75 2.15 -2.75
C ARG A 81 -2.08 0.82 -3.39
N VAL A 82 -1.59 0.63 -4.60
CA VAL A 82 -1.73 -0.64 -5.32
C VAL A 82 -0.37 -1.33 -5.28
N TYR A 83 -0.32 -2.52 -4.71
CA TYR A 83 0.95 -3.21 -4.49
C TYR A 83 0.74 -4.70 -4.61
N LYS A 84 1.50 -5.32 -5.51
CA LYS A 84 1.53 -6.78 -5.71
C LYS A 84 0.15 -7.41 -5.85
N GLY A 85 -0.73 -6.75 -6.59
CA GLY A 85 -2.06 -7.27 -6.89
C GLY A 85 -3.12 -6.97 -5.85
N TYR A 86 -2.81 -6.12 -4.87
CA TYR A 86 -3.76 -5.74 -3.84
C TYR A 86 -3.92 -4.23 -3.78
N VAL A 87 -5.11 -3.80 -3.39
CA VAL A 87 -5.38 -2.39 -3.12
C VAL A 87 -5.40 -2.22 -1.61
N PHE A 88 -4.51 -1.37 -1.12
CA PHE A 88 -4.39 -1.06 0.31
C PHE A 88 -5.04 0.28 0.57
N VAL A 89 -5.96 0.32 1.54
CA VAL A 89 -6.68 1.53 1.90
C VAL A 89 -6.22 1.99 3.27
N PHE A 90 -5.49 3.09 3.29
CA PHE A 90 -4.99 3.71 4.52
C PHE A 90 -5.81 4.94 4.84
N CYS A 91 -5.94 5.24 6.12
CA CYS A 91 -6.60 6.47 6.56
C CYS A 91 -5.83 7.07 7.72
N GLY A 92 -6.10 8.34 8.00
CA GLY A 92 -5.45 9.04 9.09
C GLY A 92 -5.24 10.50 8.75
N ASN A 93 -4.94 11.30 9.74
CA ASN A 93 -4.80 12.73 9.59
C ASN A 93 -3.36 13.18 9.35
N SER A 94 -2.42 12.24 9.34
CA SER A 94 -1.01 12.59 9.29
C SER A 94 -0.25 11.52 8.52
N HIS A 95 0.79 11.95 7.80
CA HIS A 95 1.68 11.01 7.12
C HIS A 95 2.47 10.16 8.11
N LYS A 96 2.57 10.62 9.36
CA LYS A 96 3.35 9.92 10.37
C LYS A 96 2.57 8.85 11.11
N ALA A 97 1.24 8.88 11.01
CA ALA A 97 0.40 7.93 11.72
C ALA A 97 -0.78 7.55 10.84
N ARG A 98 -0.60 6.52 10.08
CA ARG A 98 -1.64 6.00 9.19
C ARG A 98 -2.17 4.69 9.71
N THR A 99 -3.41 4.40 9.35
CA THR A 99 -4.06 3.15 9.72
C THR A 99 -4.47 2.42 8.46
N LEU A 100 -4.09 1.17 8.36
CA LEU A 100 -4.58 0.32 7.28
C LEU A 100 -5.98 -0.14 7.65
N ARG A 101 -6.96 0.28 6.86
CA ARG A 101 -8.36 -0.05 7.11
C ARG A 101 -8.77 -1.36 6.47
N THR A 102 -8.31 -1.60 5.25
CA THR A 102 -8.68 -2.81 4.54
C THR A 102 -7.73 -3.07 3.38
N VAL A 103 -7.77 -4.28 2.88
CA VAL A 103 -7.02 -4.72 1.71
C VAL A 103 -7.99 -5.48 0.82
N VAL A 104 -8.01 -5.18 -0.47
CA VAL A 104 -8.86 -5.89 -1.42
C VAL A 104 -8.01 -6.36 -2.59
N ASN A 105 -8.45 -7.42 -3.26
CA ASN A 105 -7.77 -7.90 -4.45
C ASN A 105 -8.02 -6.93 -5.61
N LEU A 106 -6.97 -6.59 -6.33
CA LEU A 106 -7.11 -5.92 -7.60
C LEU A 106 -7.60 -6.96 -8.60
N PRO A 107 -8.55 -6.62 -9.50
CA PRO A 107 -8.94 -7.56 -10.56
C PRO A 107 -7.72 -8.07 -11.31
N GLU A 108 -7.72 -9.36 -11.62
CA GLU A 108 -6.54 -9.98 -12.21
C GLU A 108 -6.13 -9.33 -13.54
N SER A 109 -7.09 -8.93 -14.36
CA SER A 109 -6.77 -8.26 -15.62
C SER A 109 -6.00 -6.98 -15.42
N MET A 110 -6.30 -6.26 -14.34
CA MET A 110 -5.60 -5.02 -14.02
C MET A 110 -4.22 -5.29 -13.44
N PHE A 111 -4.10 -6.34 -12.63
CA PHE A 111 -2.80 -6.75 -12.10
C PHE A 111 -1.86 -7.14 -13.24
N VAL A 112 -2.35 -7.94 -14.18
CA VAL A 112 -1.56 -8.36 -15.34
C VAL A 112 -1.13 -7.15 -16.18
N LEU A 113 -2.05 -6.20 -16.36
CA LEU A 113 -1.75 -4.98 -17.10
C LEU A 113 -0.59 -4.21 -16.47
N LEU A 114 -0.63 -4.02 -15.16
CA LEU A 114 0.43 -3.30 -14.46
C LEU A 114 1.77 -4.03 -14.54
N GLU A 115 1.76 -5.35 -14.34
CA GLU A 115 3.00 -6.13 -14.35
C GLU A 115 3.63 -6.19 -15.73
N ASN A 116 2.81 -6.32 -16.78
CA ASN A 116 3.32 -6.53 -18.12
C ASN A 116 3.67 -5.26 -18.86
N THR A 117 2.93 -4.18 -18.63
CA THR A 117 3.15 -2.95 -19.40
C THR A 117 4.06 -1.97 -18.69
N ASP A 118 4.01 -1.91 -17.38
CA ASP A 118 4.83 -0.97 -16.63
C ASP A 118 6.27 -1.47 -16.47
N GLY A 119 6.43 -2.79 -16.34
CA GLY A 119 7.75 -3.35 -16.11
C GLY A 119 8.37 -2.91 -14.81
N ARG A 120 7.57 -2.40 -13.91
CA ARG A 120 8.05 -1.83 -12.68
C ARG A 120 8.33 -2.92 -11.65
N ASP A 121 9.47 -2.80 -11.00
CA ASP A 121 9.84 -3.71 -9.92
C ASP A 121 9.42 -3.11 -8.59
N TYR A 122 8.56 -3.83 -7.90
CA TYR A 122 8.08 -3.40 -6.59
C TYR A 122 9.14 -3.57 -5.51
N GLY A 123 10.06 -4.39 -5.76
CA GLY A 123 11.02 -4.81 -4.77
C GLY A 123 12.18 -4.21 -4.54
#